data_a611b5559e14c5c182ab5dbff4a4a24d
#
_entry.id   a611b5559e14c5c182ab5dbff4a4a24d
#
_cell.length_a   1.000
_cell.length_b   1.000
_cell.length_c   1.000
_cell.angle_alpha   90.00
_cell.angle_beta   90.00
_cell.angle_gamma   90.00
#
_symmetry.space_group_name_H-M   'P 1'
#
loop_
_entity.id
_entity.type
_entity.pdbx_description
1 polymer ?
#
loop_
_entity_poly.entity_id
_entity_poly.type
_entity_poly.pdbx_seq_one_letter_code
_entity_poly.pdbx_strand_id
1 'polypeptide(L)'
;MARRFLVVACLLLFSAPVSRAETPSPTPAPDAMAAARSLVTTMKLTDQYKTLLPAILLGLRPALTQDRPEIERDYDAMMPAIAEAFTPYYSAMVDGVATVYANNFTAAELREIEAFYRQPVGQKMLEKLPVIGQQALAVGQEIGRKAAEDLRQRLTEALRQKGHKL
;
A
#
# COMPACT_ATOMS: atom_id res chain seq x y z
N MET A 1 36.63 -44.56 47.11
CA MET A 1 37.11 -44.98 45.80
C MET A 1 36.40 -44.11 44.76
N ALA A 2 37.18 -43.54 43.84
CA ALA A 2 36.81 -42.79 42.61
C ALA A 2 35.93 -41.52 42.73
N ARG A 3 36.63 -40.39 42.82
CA ARG A 3 36.18 -39.01 42.58
C ARG A 3 35.81 -38.85 41.09
N ARG A 4 34.63 -38.39 40.82
CA ARG A 4 34.28 -37.85 39.50
C ARG A 4 34.03 -36.35 39.62
N PHE A 5 34.99 -35.54 39.18
CA PHE A 5 34.88 -34.11 38.97
C PHE A 5 34.01 -33.86 37.71
N LEU A 6 32.92 -33.16 37.88
CA LEU A 6 32.09 -32.68 36.79
C LEU A 6 32.45 -31.21 36.57
N VAL A 7 33.18 -30.95 35.48
CA VAL A 7 33.53 -29.61 35.02
C VAL A 7 32.30 -29.05 34.29
N VAL A 8 31.63 -28.08 34.92
CA VAL A 8 30.57 -27.29 34.27
C VAL A 8 31.25 -26.18 33.49
N ALA A 9 31.32 -26.32 32.17
CA ALA A 9 31.76 -25.27 31.28
C ALA A 9 30.58 -24.30 31.03
N CYS A 10 30.65 -23.08 31.60
CA CYS A 10 29.78 -21.97 31.28
C CYS A 10 30.06 -21.49 29.86
N LEU A 11 29.19 -21.85 28.92
CA LEU A 11 29.10 -21.24 27.58
C LEU A 11 28.38 -19.90 27.71
N LEU A 12 29.12 -18.82 27.83
CA LEU A 12 28.64 -17.47 27.66
C LEU A 12 28.37 -17.25 26.17
N LEU A 13 27.11 -17.40 25.76
CA LEU A 13 26.64 -16.97 24.46
C LEU A 13 26.68 -15.44 24.41
N PHE A 14 27.69 -14.93 23.74
CA PHE A 14 27.82 -13.53 23.38
C PHE A 14 26.76 -13.21 22.32
N SER A 15 25.58 -12.76 22.75
CA SER A 15 24.55 -12.22 21.85
C SER A 15 25.02 -10.86 21.35
N ALA A 16 25.77 -10.84 20.25
CA ALA A 16 26.04 -9.61 19.53
C ALA A 16 24.72 -9.11 18.92
N PRO A 17 24.34 -7.83 19.11
CA PRO A 17 23.21 -7.27 18.39
C PRO A 17 23.55 -7.27 16.90
N VAL A 18 22.80 -8.02 16.11
CA VAL A 18 22.83 -7.90 14.65
C VAL A 18 22.24 -6.54 14.33
N SER A 19 23.08 -5.51 14.25
CA SER A 19 22.73 -4.27 13.59
C SER A 19 22.41 -4.62 12.13
N ARG A 20 21.12 -4.70 11.85
CA ARG A 20 20.61 -4.73 10.47
C ARG A 20 20.91 -3.35 9.90
N ALA A 21 22.10 -3.19 9.34
CA ALA A 21 22.40 -2.06 8.49
C ALA A 21 21.37 -2.13 7.37
N GLU A 22 20.43 -1.18 7.35
CA GLU A 22 19.62 -0.91 6.18
C GLU A 22 20.61 -0.56 5.07
N THR A 23 20.88 -1.54 4.20
CA THR A 23 21.61 -1.26 2.97
C THR A 23 20.77 -0.22 2.21
N PRO A 24 21.31 0.98 1.93
CA PRO A 24 20.59 1.95 1.13
C PRO A 24 20.22 1.26 -0.19
N SER A 25 18.94 1.27 -0.51
CA SER A 25 18.46 0.70 -1.78
C SER A 25 19.31 1.30 -2.89
N PRO A 26 19.93 0.50 -3.77
CA PRO A 26 20.80 1.02 -4.82
C PRO A 26 20.00 2.03 -5.64
N THR A 27 20.59 3.20 -5.91
CA THR A 27 19.97 4.19 -6.78
C THR A 27 19.69 3.51 -8.13
N PRO A 28 18.45 3.54 -8.65
CA PRO A 28 18.13 2.90 -9.92
C PRO A 28 19.03 3.40 -11.07
N ALA A 29 19.34 2.54 -12.01
CA ALA A 29 20.05 2.93 -13.21
C ALA A 29 19.27 4.05 -13.95
N PRO A 30 19.95 5.08 -14.51
CA PRO A 30 19.28 6.22 -15.13
C PRO A 30 18.30 5.85 -16.25
N ASP A 31 18.59 4.81 -17.04
CA ASP A 31 17.72 4.32 -18.11
C ASP A 31 16.48 3.56 -17.56
N ALA A 32 16.63 2.81 -16.47
CA ALA A 32 15.51 2.19 -15.78
C ALA A 32 14.60 3.27 -15.16
N MET A 33 15.18 4.30 -14.58
CA MET A 33 14.41 5.42 -14.02
C MET A 33 13.64 6.19 -15.11
N ALA A 34 14.26 6.42 -16.27
CA ALA A 34 13.60 7.06 -17.42
C ALA A 34 12.44 6.21 -17.95
N ALA A 35 12.64 4.89 -18.11
CA ALA A 35 11.60 3.97 -18.53
C ALA A 35 10.44 3.87 -17.49
N ALA A 36 10.77 3.87 -16.20
CA ALA A 36 9.78 3.87 -15.14
C ALA A 36 8.90 5.13 -15.14
N ARG A 37 9.49 6.33 -15.33
CA ARG A 37 8.73 7.57 -15.46
C ARG A 37 7.79 7.56 -16.66
N SER A 38 8.25 7.02 -17.80
CA SER A 38 7.42 6.85 -19.00
C SER A 38 6.23 5.93 -18.74
N LEU A 39 6.47 4.79 -18.11
CA LEU A 39 5.43 3.85 -17.70
C LEU A 39 4.40 4.51 -16.75
N VAL A 40 4.86 5.19 -15.70
CA VAL A 40 4.00 5.88 -14.72
C VAL A 40 3.12 6.93 -15.40
N THR A 41 3.67 7.63 -16.40
CA THR A 41 2.90 8.58 -17.22
C THR A 41 1.84 7.87 -18.06
N THR A 42 2.20 6.77 -18.70
CA THR A 42 1.27 5.94 -19.50
C THR A 42 0.13 5.36 -18.66
N MET A 43 0.42 5.02 -17.40
CA MET A 43 -0.57 4.58 -16.42
C MET A 43 -1.45 5.71 -15.86
N LYS A 44 -1.20 6.96 -16.22
CA LYS A 44 -1.94 8.15 -15.76
C LYS A 44 -1.99 8.31 -14.24
N LEU A 45 -0.94 7.88 -13.54
CA LEU A 45 -0.91 7.95 -12.07
C LEU A 45 -0.98 9.39 -11.56
N THR A 46 -0.43 10.35 -12.29
CA THR A 46 -0.56 11.78 -11.94
C THR A 46 -2.01 12.21 -11.85
N ASP A 47 -2.86 11.76 -12.78
CA ASP A 47 -4.28 12.12 -12.78
C ASP A 47 -5.02 11.45 -11.61
N GLN A 48 -4.64 10.23 -11.26
CA GLN A 48 -5.17 9.56 -10.07
C GLN A 48 -4.80 10.33 -8.78
N TYR A 49 -3.56 10.80 -8.65
CA TYR A 49 -3.14 11.61 -7.49
C TYR A 49 -3.84 12.96 -7.42
N LYS A 50 -4.12 13.60 -8.56
CA LYS A 50 -4.88 14.86 -8.60
C LYS A 50 -6.30 14.72 -8.04
N THR A 51 -6.89 13.53 -8.06
CA THR A 51 -8.21 13.29 -7.47
C THR A 51 -8.19 13.13 -5.95
N LEU A 52 -7.02 12.84 -5.35
CA LEU A 52 -6.88 12.62 -3.91
C LEU A 52 -7.03 13.92 -3.11
N LEU A 53 -6.42 15.01 -3.58
CA LEU A 53 -6.44 16.28 -2.85
C LEU A 53 -7.88 16.81 -2.63
N PRO A 54 -8.73 16.91 -3.65
CA PRO A 54 -10.13 17.33 -3.45
C PRO A 54 -10.88 16.43 -2.45
N ALA A 55 -10.64 15.12 -2.48
CA ALA A 55 -11.27 14.19 -1.54
C ALA A 55 -10.80 14.41 -0.09
N ILE A 56 -9.49 14.65 0.11
CA ILE A 56 -8.92 14.98 1.42
C ILE A 56 -9.52 16.29 1.93
N LEU A 57 -9.54 17.32 1.10
CA LEU A 57 -10.08 18.65 1.47
C LEU A 57 -11.57 18.58 1.81
N LEU A 58 -12.35 17.84 1.01
CA LEU A 58 -13.77 17.61 1.30
C LEU A 58 -13.96 16.91 2.65
N GLY A 59 -13.12 15.93 2.97
CA GLY A 59 -13.14 15.24 4.27
C GLY A 59 -12.74 16.09 5.45
N LEU A 60 -11.85 17.07 5.25
CA LEU A 60 -11.42 18.01 6.31
C LEU A 60 -12.41 19.16 6.56
N ARG A 61 -13.24 19.49 5.56
CA ARG A 61 -14.16 20.62 5.62
C ARG A 61 -15.00 20.65 6.90
N PRO A 62 -15.75 19.61 7.29
CA PRO A 62 -16.61 19.65 8.47
C PRO A 62 -15.83 19.94 9.77
N ALA A 63 -14.63 19.34 9.89
CA ALA A 63 -13.79 19.52 11.07
C ALA A 63 -13.21 20.93 11.20
N LEU A 64 -12.94 21.60 10.06
CA LEU A 64 -12.33 22.92 10.03
C LEU A 64 -13.37 24.05 10.10
N THR A 65 -14.50 23.88 9.42
CA THR A 65 -15.52 24.94 9.33
C THR A 65 -16.49 24.92 10.51
N GLN A 66 -16.75 23.74 11.10
CA GLN A 66 -17.64 23.57 12.27
C GLN A 66 -19.00 24.27 12.09
N ASP A 67 -19.59 24.17 10.89
CA ASP A 67 -20.86 24.79 10.51
C ASP A 67 -20.89 26.34 10.67
N ARG A 68 -19.73 26.99 10.53
CA ARG A 68 -19.58 28.45 10.58
C ARG A 68 -19.50 29.03 9.17
N PRO A 69 -20.54 29.76 8.68
CA PRO A 69 -20.63 30.21 7.29
C PRO A 69 -19.50 31.14 6.85
N GLU A 70 -18.95 31.94 7.76
CA GLU A 70 -17.81 32.81 7.50
C GLU A 70 -16.55 32.00 7.21
N ILE A 71 -16.31 30.92 7.96
CA ILE A 71 -15.15 30.04 7.78
C ILE A 71 -15.34 29.19 6.52
N GLU A 72 -16.56 28.74 6.23
CA GLU A 72 -16.83 28.01 4.98
C GLU A 72 -16.50 28.83 3.74
N ARG A 73 -16.87 30.11 3.73
CA ARG A 73 -16.55 31.02 2.63
C ARG A 73 -15.03 31.18 2.47
N ASP A 74 -14.31 31.41 3.56
CA ASP A 74 -12.86 31.56 3.52
C ASP A 74 -12.18 30.24 3.10
N TYR A 75 -12.68 29.11 3.59
CA TYR A 75 -12.23 27.79 3.19
C TYR A 75 -12.35 27.59 1.68
N ASP A 76 -13.52 27.86 1.11
CA ASP A 76 -13.75 27.74 -0.33
C ASP A 76 -12.87 28.70 -1.15
N ALA A 77 -12.65 29.91 -0.67
CA ALA A 77 -11.78 30.89 -1.32
C ALA A 77 -10.30 30.48 -1.33
N MET A 78 -9.86 29.69 -0.37
CA MET A 78 -8.47 29.20 -0.29
C MET A 78 -8.18 28.00 -1.19
N MET A 79 -9.20 27.28 -1.68
CA MET A 79 -9.04 26.03 -2.44
C MET A 79 -8.12 26.14 -3.66
N PRO A 80 -8.21 27.17 -4.52
CA PRO A 80 -7.31 27.32 -5.67
C PRO A 80 -5.84 27.45 -5.26
N ALA A 81 -5.54 28.25 -4.24
CA ALA A 81 -4.17 28.43 -3.75
C ALA A 81 -3.61 27.14 -3.15
N ILE A 82 -4.41 26.38 -2.43
CA ILE A 82 -4.02 25.07 -1.88
C ILE A 82 -3.74 24.09 -3.00
N ALA A 83 -4.58 24.04 -4.04
CA ALA A 83 -4.39 23.15 -5.17
C ALA A 83 -3.08 23.48 -5.91
N GLU A 84 -2.76 24.75 -6.09
CA GLU A 84 -1.50 25.19 -6.70
C GLU A 84 -0.29 24.80 -5.83
N ALA A 85 -0.34 25.08 -4.51
CA ALA A 85 0.71 24.73 -3.55
C ALA A 85 0.96 23.22 -3.48
N PHE A 86 -0.02 22.38 -3.84
CA PHE A 86 0.11 20.93 -3.82
C PHE A 86 0.74 20.35 -5.09
N THR A 87 0.87 21.15 -6.15
CA THR A 87 1.42 20.70 -7.45
C THR A 87 2.80 20.03 -7.35
N PRO A 88 3.79 20.53 -6.57
CA PRO A 88 5.10 19.88 -6.42
C PRO A 88 5.00 18.47 -5.81
N TYR A 89 4.02 18.21 -4.95
CA TYR A 89 3.83 16.91 -4.33
C TYR A 89 3.39 15.84 -5.32
N TYR A 90 2.62 16.19 -6.36
CA TYR A 90 2.27 15.24 -7.42
C TYR A 90 3.50 14.74 -8.16
N SER A 91 4.45 15.64 -8.47
CA SER A 91 5.73 15.27 -9.10
C SER A 91 6.53 14.35 -8.19
N ALA A 92 6.63 14.66 -6.91
CA ALA A 92 7.33 13.83 -5.93
C ALA A 92 6.68 12.44 -5.79
N MET A 93 5.35 12.34 -5.81
CA MET A 93 4.64 11.06 -5.80
C MET A 93 4.95 10.23 -7.06
N VAL A 94 4.92 10.86 -8.24
CA VAL A 94 5.25 10.20 -9.51
C VAL A 94 6.69 9.70 -9.50
N ASP A 95 7.64 10.50 -9.05
CA ASP A 95 9.05 10.12 -8.96
C ASP A 95 9.28 9.02 -7.93
N GLY A 96 8.58 9.06 -6.80
CA GLY A 96 8.59 8.01 -5.80
C GLY A 96 8.11 6.67 -6.36
N VAL A 97 6.98 6.66 -7.07
CA VAL A 97 6.48 5.44 -7.72
C VAL A 97 7.40 4.97 -8.84
N ALA A 98 7.92 5.88 -9.66
CA ALA A 98 8.90 5.53 -10.69
C ALA A 98 10.15 4.87 -10.09
N THR A 99 10.62 5.35 -8.94
CA THR A 99 11.73 4.74 -8.19
C THR A 99 11.40 3.30 -7.75
N VAL A 100 10.17 3.05 -7.26
CA VAL A 100 9.74 1.69 -6.90
C VAL A 100 9.78 0.78 -8.13
N TYR A 101 9.26 1.20 -9.26
CA TYR A 101 9.31 0.42 -10.49
C TYR A 101 10.75 0.17 -10.96
N ALA A 102 11.59 1.19 -10.98
CA ALA A 102 12.98 1.09 -11.42
C ALA A 102 13.86 0.22 -10.50
N ASN A 103 13.47 0.03 -9.24
CA ASN A 103 14.14 -0.88 -8.31
C ASN A 103 13.70 -2.35 -8.49
N ASN A 104 12.56 -2.61 -9.12
CA ASN A 104 12.00 -3.95 -9.25
C ASN A 104 12.07 -4.50 -10.67
N PHE A 105 12.28 -3.66 -11.68
CA PHE A 105 12.27 -4.04 -13.08
C PHE A 105 13.45 -3.40 -13.84
N THR A 106 13.96 -4.10 -14.81
CA THR A 106 14.95 -3.57 -15.76
C THR A 106 14.29 -2.56 -16.72
N ALA A 107 15.09 -1.72 -17.36
CA ALA A 107 14.59 -0.78 -18.37
C ALA A 107 13.87 -1.48 -19.55
N ALA A 108 14.31 -2.68 -19.93
CA ALA A 108 13.68 -3.47 -21.00
C ALA A 108 12.28 -3.94 -20.57
N GLU A 109 12.15 -4.54 -19.39
CA GLU A 109 10.86 -4.99 -18.84
C GLU A 109 9.88 -3.82 -18.65
N LEU A 110 10.36 -2.67 -18.18
CA LEU A 110 9.53 -1.47 -18.04
C LEU A 110 8.96 -0.98 -19.38
N ARG A 111 9.74 -1.04 -20.45
CA ARG A 111 9.28 -0.70 -21.81
C ARG A 111 8.26 -1.73 -22.33
N GLU A 112 8.44 -3.01 -22.04
CA GLU A 112 7.48 -4.04 -22.41
C GLU A 112 6.13 -3.86 -21.67
N ILE A 113 6.17 -3.59 -20.38
CA ILE A 113 4.99 -3.29 -19.56
C ILE A 113 4.29 -2.03 -20.10
N GLU A 114 5.06 -0.99 -20.43
CA GLU A 114 4.52 0.24 -21.01
C GLU A 114 3.86 -0.03 -22.37
N ALA A 115 4.49 -0.82 -23.23
CA ALA A 115 3.94 -1.20 -24.53
C ALA A 115 2.61 -1.94 -24.39
N PHE A 116 2.45 -2.80 -23.38
CA PHE A 116 1.17 -3.43 -23.06
C PHE A 116 0.12 -2.37 -22.64
N TYR A 117 0.46 -1.46 -21.74
CA TYR A 117 -0.50 -0.45 -21.28
C TYR A 117 -0.86 0.59 -22.34
N ARG A 118 -0.05 0.76 -23.37
CA ARG A 118 -0.40 1.59 -24.54
C ARG A 118 -1.43 0.95 -25.47
N GLN A 119 -1.66 -0.37 -25.37
CA GLN A 119 -2.68 -1.07 -26.15
C GLN A 119 -4.09 -0.79 -25.62
N PRO A 120 -5.15 -0.89 -26.46
CA PRO A 120 -6.52 -0.67 -26.02
C PRO A 120 -6.95 -1.54 -24.83
N VAL A 121 -6.51 -2.81 -24.80
CA VAL A 121 -6.80 -3.72 -23.69
C VAL A 121 -6.08 -3.30 -22.41
N GLY A 122 -4.84 -2.83 -22.50
CA GLY A 122 -4.08 -2.29 -21.36
C GLY A 122 -4.72 -1.04 -20.78
N GLN A 123 -5.16 -0.10 -21.63
CA GLN A 123 -5.90 1.09 -21.18
C GLN A 123 -7.22 0.73 -20.51
N LYS A 124 -7.97 -0.23 -21.08
CA LYS A 124 -9.20 -0.75 -20.47
C LYS A 124 -8.94 -1.40 -19.13
N MET A 125 -7.83 -2.11 -18.98
CA MET A 125 -7.43 -2.72 -17.71
C MET A 125 -7.17 -1.65 -16.65
N LEU A 126 -6.39 -0.59 -16.96
CA LEU A 126 -6.16 0.52 -16.04
C LEU A 126 -7.47 1.18 -15.57
N GLU A 127 -8.40 1.39 -16.50
CA GLU A 127 -9.71 1.97 -16.19
C GLU A 127 -10.55 1.08 -15.27
N LYS A 128 -10.51 -0.23 -15.47
CA LYS A 128 -11.39 -1.19 -14.78
C LYS A 128 -10.80 -1.74 -13.48
N LEU A 129 -9.47 -1.71 -13.29
CA LEU A 129 -8.80 -2.25 -12.10
C LEU A 129 -9.39 -1.77 -10.77
N PRO A 130 -9.72 -0.48 -10.56
CA PRO A 130 -10.31 -0.03 -9.30
C PRO A 130 -11.67 -0.70 -9.01
N VAL A 131 -12.53 -0.80 -10.01
CA VAL A 131 -13.85 -1.44 -9.89
C VAL A 131 -13.72 -2.94 -9.67
N ILE A 132 -12.85 -3.60 -10.43
CA ILE A 132 -12.55 -5.03 -10.25
C ILE A 132 -12.01 -5.30 -8.85
N GLY A 133 -11.10 -4.46 -8.34
CA GLY A 133 -10.55 -4.58 -7.00
C GLY A 133 -11.63 -4.47 -5.92
N GLN A 134 -12.53 -3.51 -6.03
CA GLN A 134 -13.67 -3.36 -5.11
C GLN A 134 -14.61 -4.58 -5.15
N GLN A 135 -14.95 -5.05 -6.35
CA GLN A 135 -15.81 -6.23 -6.50
C GLN A 135 -15.14 -7.50 -5.96
N ALA A 136 -13.85 -7.70 -6.22
CA ALA A 136 -13.09 -8.83 -5.69
C ALA A 136 -13.03 -8.81 -4.15
N LEU A 137 -12.83 -7.62 -3.55
CA LEU A 137 -12.86 -7.45 -2.10
C LEU A 137 -14.24 -7.81 -1.52
N ALA A 138 -15.32 -7.34 -2.15
CA ALA A 138 -16.68 -7.66 -1.71
C ALA A 138 -16.96 -9.18 -1.76
N VAL A 139 -16.54 -9.86 -2.83
CA VAL A 139 -16.63 -11.33 -2.95
C VAL A 139 -15.83 -12.00 -1.84
N GLY A 140 -14.59 -11.54 -1.57
CA GLY A 140 -13.75 -12.08 -0.50
C GLY A 140 -14.39 -11.93 0.89
N GLN A 141 -14.97 -10.77 1.17
CA GLN A 141 -15.68 -10.50 2.43
C GLN A 141 -16.91 -11.40 2.61
N GLU A 142 -17.71 -11.59 1.55
CA GLU A 142 -18.89 -12.45 1.61
C GLU A 142 -18.53 -13.94 1.84
N ILE A 143 -17.51 -14.43 1.12
CA ILE A 143 -17.00 -15.79 1.32
C ILE A 143 -16.40 -15.94 2.73
N GLY A 144 -15.64 -14.95 3.20
CA GLY A 144 -15.07 -14.94 4.55
C GLY A 144 -16.14 -14.98 5.64
N ARG A 145 -17.21 -14.21 5.48
CA ARG A 145 -18.35 -14.22 6.40
C ARG A 145 -19.03 -15.59 6.46
N LYS A 146 -19.30 -16.21 5.30
CA LYS A 146 -19.88 -17.55 5.22
C LYS A 146 -18.99 -18.61 5.87
N ALA A 147 -17.69 -18.56 5.59
CA ALA A 147 -16.71 -19.48 6.16
C ALA A 147 -16.63 -19.34 7.70
N ALA A 148 -16.63 -18.11 8.22
CA ALA A 148 -16.62 -17.85 9.66
C ALA A 148 -17.87 -18.41 10.34
N GLU A 149 -19.05 -18.25 9.74
CA GLU A 149 -20.30 -18.80 10.27
C GLU A 149 -20.30 -20.34 10.28
N ASP A 150 -19.87 -20.99 9.19
CA ASP A 150 -19.75 -22.46 9.13
C ASP A 150 -18.75 -22.99 10.17
N LEU A 151 -17.60 -22.34 10.30
CA LEU A 151 -16.62 -22.67 11.33
C LEU A 151 -17.19 -22.51 12.74
N ARG A 152 -17.89 -21.42 13.01
CA ARG A 152 -18.53 -21.19 14.30
C ARG A 152 -19.52 -22.31 14.65
N GLN A 153 -20.36 -22.70 13.69
CA GLN A 153 -21.31 -23.79 13.87
C GLN A 153 -20.64 -25.13 14.18
N ARG A 154 -19.61 -25.49 13.38
CA ARG A 154 -18.84 -26.74 13.57
C ARG A 154 -18.10 -26.76 14.91
N LEU A 155 -17.49 -25.64 15.31
CA LEU A 155 -16.81 -25.55 16.60
C LEU A 155 -17.79 -25.63 17.75
N THR A 156 -18.95 -24.97 17.68
CA THR A 156 -19.99 -25.03 18.66
C THR A 156 -20.49 -26.49 18.85
N GLU A 157 -20.74 -27.19 17.75
CA GLU A 157 -21.18 -28.59 17.80
C GLU A 157 -20.10 -29.50 18.38
N ALA A 158 -18.84 -29.34 17.96
CA ALA A 158 -17.72 -30.12 18.51
C ALA A 158 -17.54 -29.90 20.03
N LEU A 159 -17.73 -28.68 20.51
CA LEU A 159 -17.65 -28.36 21.94
C LEU A 159 -18.85 -28.94 22.73
N ARG A 160 -20.06 -28.92 22.18
CA ARG A 160 -21.24 -29.59 22.78
C ARG A 160 -21.04 -31.09 22.92
N GLN A 161 -20.48 -31.75 21.89
CA GLN A 161 -20.16 -33.18 21.94
C GLN A 161 -19.11 -33.50 23.02
N LYS A 162 -18.26 -32.55 23.38
CA LYS A 162 -17.32 -32.66 24.52
C LYS A 162 -17.94 -32.31 25.88
N GLY A 163 -19.26 -32.04 25.96
CA GLY A 163 -19.99 -31.78 27.19
C GLY A 163 -20.02 -30.32 27.63
N HIS A 164 -19.53 -29.37 26.80
CA HIS A 164 -19.65 -27.95 27.12
C HIS A 164 -21.05 -27.42 26.81
N LYS A 165 -21.63 -26.63 27.73
CA LYS A 165 -22.90 -25.93 27.51
C LYS A 165 -22.59 -24.57 26.84
N LEU A 166 -22.97 -24.45 25.57
CA LEU A 166 -22.79 -23.23 24.77
C LEU A 166 -24.11 -22.78 24.17
#